data_8ba8c4e528e00666f17d35497de0c99f
#
_entry.id   8ba8c4e528e00666f17d35497de0c99f
#
_cell.length_a   1.000
_cell.length_b   1.000
_cell.length_c   1.000
_cell.angle_alpha   90.00
_cell.angle_beta   90.00
_cell.angle_gamma   90.00
#
_symmetry.space_group_name_H-M   'P 1'
#
loop_
_entity.id
_entity.type
_entity.pdbx_description
1 polymer ?
#
loop_
_entity_poly.entity_id
_entity_poly.type
_entity_poly.pdbx_seq_one_letter_code
_entity_poly.pdbx_strand_id
1 'polypeptide(L)'
;MKTLIRPAVTLFALLSVVTGIAYPLAVTGIAQLAFPEAAAGSLIVKDGKPVGSALIGQNFADPKYFWGRPSATSPQPYNGTASSGSNLGPLNPALPDAVKGRIAALREADPGNGRRVPADLVNASGSGLDPHISPAAAEYQI
;
A
#
# COMPACT_ATOMS: atom_id res chain seq x y z
N MET A 1 7.25 -12.84 46.24
CA MET A 1 7.59 -12.21 44.93
C MET A 1 8.56 -13.04 44.11
N LYS A 2 9.66 -13.59 44.68
CA LYS A 2 10.64 -14.45 43.92
C LYS A 2 10.02 -15.70 43.29
N THR A 3 8.95 -16.26 43.88
CA THR A 3 8.25 -17.46 43.38
C THR A 3 7.44 -17.23 42.09
N LEU A 4 7.08 -16.00 41.81
CA LEU A 4 6.33 -15.65 40.58
C LEU A 4 7.23 -15.29 39.41
N ILE A 5 8.45 -14.83 39.67
CA ILE A 5 9.38 -14.37 38.62
C ILE A 5 9.81 -15.55 37.72
N ARG A 6 10.14 -16.70 38.31
CA ARG A 6 10.55 -17.88 37.53
C ARG A 6 9.49 -18.34 36.53
N PRO A 7 8.23 -18.63 36.94
CA PRO A 7 7.20 -19.03 35.98
C PRO A 7 6.86 -17.94 34.99
N ALA A 8 6.89 -16.66 35.37
CA ALA A 8 6.65 -15.55 34.48
C ALA A 8 7.72 -15.47 33.38
N VAL A 9 9.01 -15.53 33.73
CA VAL A 9 10.12 -15.52 32.77
C VAL A 9 10.09 -16.76 31.88
N THR A 10 9.83 -17.93 32.46
CA THR A 10 9.75 -19.17 31.67
C THR A 10 8.61 -19.14 30.67
N LEU A 11 7.42 -18.71 31.10
CA LEU A 11 6.26 -18.61 30.22
C LEU A 11 6.47 -17.56 29.13
N PHE A 12 7.02 -16.40 29.50
CA PHE A 12 7.37 -15.36 28.53
C PHE A 12 8.37 -15.86 27.48
N ALA A 13 9.45 -16.53 27.92
CA ALA A 13 10.44 -17.07 27.00
C ALA A 13 9.84 -18.14 26.07
N LEU A 14 9.05 -19.08 26.64
CA LEU A 14 8.39 -20.12 25.87
C LEU A 14 7.44 -19.54 24.81
N LEU A 15 6.56 -18.63 25.22
CA LEU A 15 5.62 -17.98 24.30
C LEU A 15 6.35 -17.15 23.24
N SER A 16 7.43 -16.46 23.61
CA SER A 16 8.25 -15.71 22.64
C SER A 16 8.90 -16.64 21.60
N VAL A 17 9.40 -17.80 22.01
CA VAL A 17 9.94 -18.80 21.07
C VAL A 17 8.84 -19.37 20.18
N VAL A 18 7.69 -19.72 20.74
CA VAL A 18 6.58 -20.28 19.97
C VAL A 18 6.03 -19.28 18.98
N THR A 19 5.71 -18.05 19.42
CA THR A 19 5.05 -17.04 18.57
C THR A 19 6.02 -16.26 17.69
N GLY A 20 7.26 -16.05 18.15
CA GLY A 20 8.27 -15.26 17.44
C GLY A 20 9.19 -16.06 16.53
N ILE A 21 9.30 -17.37 16.72
CA ILE A 21 10.20 -18.23 15.94
C ILE A 21 9.45 -19.42 15.32
N ALA A 22 8.91 -20.32 16.13
CA ALA A 22 8.36 -21.57 15.63
C ALA A 22 7.15 -21.34 14.71
N TYR A 23 6.20 -20.53 15.13
CA TYR A 23 5.00 -20.22 14.35
C TYR A 23 5.32 -19.47 13.04
N PRO A 24 6.08 -18.36 13.01
CA PRO A 24 6.42 -17.69 11.75
C PRO A 24 7.18 -18.58 10.77
N LEU A 25 8.13 -19.38 11.22
CA LEU A 25 8.88 -20.30 10.35
C LEU A 25 8.00 -21.41 9.79
N ALA A 26 7.11 -21.99 10.62
CA ALA A 26 6.16 -23.01 10.17
C ALA A 26 5.20 -22.44 9.10
N VAL A 27 4.61 -21.25 9.36
CA VAL A 27 3.72 -20.59 8.39
C VAL A 27 4.46 -20.24 7.09
N THR A 28 5.67 -19.72 7.18
CA THR A 28 6.49 -19.40 6.01
C THR A 28 6.79 -20.66 5.19
N GLY A 29 7.19 -21.74 5.83
CA GLY A 29 7.46 -23.02 5.14
C GLY A 29 6.21 -23.58 4.44
N ILE A 30 5.07 -23.58 5.11
CA ILE A 30 3.80 -24.03 4.54
C ILE A 30 3.38 -23.11 3.36
N ALA A 31 3.49 -21.80 3.55
CA ALA A 31 3.14 -20.83 2.51
C ALA A 31 4.01 -20.98 1.25
N GLN A 32 5.32 -21.18 1.41
CA GLN A 32 6.24 -21.39 0.29
C GLN A 32 5.97 -22.70 -0.46
N LEU A 33 5.52 -23.74 0.24
CA LEU A 33 5.18 -25.02 -0.38
C LEU A 33 3.82 -25.00 -1.08
N ALA A 34 2.81 -24.38 -0.43
CA ALA A 34 1.43 -24.40 -0.95
C ALA A 34 1.13 -23.26 -1.93
N PHE A 35 1.78 -22.08 -1.75
CA PHE A 35 1.50 -20.84 -2.50
C PHE A 35 2.80 -20.09 -2.85
N PRO A 36 3.73 -20.70 -3.60
CA PRO A 36 5.08 -20.14 -3.82
C PRO A 36 5.07 -18.74 -4.42
N GLU A 37 4.23 -18.46 -5.41
CA GLU A 37 4.13 -17.13 -6.02
C GLU A 37 3.63 -16.06 -5.05
N ALA A 38 2.57 -16.36 -4.31
CA ALA A 38 2.01 -15.43 -3.33
C ALA A 38 2.98 -15.21 -2.17
N ALA A 39 3.63 -16.27 -1.69
CA ALA A 39 4.63 -16.22 -0.63
C ALA A 39 5.89 -15.43 -1.04
N ALA A 40 6.21 -15.40 -2.35
CA ALA A 40 7.27 -14.58 -2.91
C ALA A 40 6.86 -13.13 -3.19
N GLY A 41 5.61 -12.74 -2.90
CA GLY A 41 5.11 -11.36 -3.07
C GLY A 41 4.51 -11.08 -4.44
N SER A 42 4.06 -12.10 -5.18
CA SER A 42 3.39 -11.96 -6.49
C SER A 42 4.16 -11.07 -7.46
N LEU A 43 5.47 -11.31 -7.60
CA LEU A 43 6.39 -10.49 -8.38
C LEU A 43 6.07 -10.59 -9.87
N ILE A 44 6.06 -9.43 -10.53
CA ILE A 44 6.00 -9.31 -11.99
C ILE A 44 7.44 -9.28 -12.50
N VAL A 45 7.82 -10.27 -13.31
CA VAL A 45 9.17 -10.42 -13.84
C VAL A 45 9.16 -10.15 -15.35
N LYS A 46 10.05 -9.28 -15.82
CA LYS A 46 10.28 -8.98 -17.22
C LYS A 46 11.78 -9.15 -17.53
N ASP A 47 12.11 -9.91 -18.54
CA ASP A 47 13.51 -10.20 -18.96
C ASP A 47 14.38 -10.69 -17.78
N GLY A 48 13.81 -11.55 -16.91
CA GLY A 48 14.49 -12.14 -15.76
C GLY A 48 14.70 -11.18 -14.58
N LYS A 49 14.14 -9.93 -14.64
CA LYS A 49 14.25 -8.93 -13.58
C LYS A 49 12.88 -8.64 -12.98
N PRO A 50 12.75 -8.56 -11.65
CA PRO A 50 11.52 -8.11 -11.02
C PRO A 50 11.29 -6.63 -11.34
N VAL A 51 10.13 -6.31 -11.93
CA VAL A 51 9.74 -4.94 -12.30
C VAL A 51 8.64 -4.37 -11.41
N GLY A 52 8.01 -5.22 -10.60
CA GLY A 52 6.96 -4.82 -9.68
C GLY A 52 6.32 -6.01 -8.99
N SER A 53 5.23 -5.76 -8.28
CA SER A 53 4.37 -6.78 -7.68
C SER A 53 2.93 -6.51 -8.09
N ALA A 54 2.16 -7.57 -8.32
CA ALA A 54 0.71 -7.46 -8.58
C ALA A 54 -0.08 -6.88 -7.39
N LEU A 55 0.53 -6.85 -6.20
CA LEU A 55 -0.08 -6.36 -4.96
C LEU A 55 0.24 -4.88 -4.67
N ILE A 56 1.15 -4.27 -5.44
CA ILE A 56 1.62 -2.90 -5.21
C ILE A 56 1.35 -2.07 -6.45
N GLY A 57 0.64 -0.95 -6.27
CA GLY A 57 0.41 0.03 -7.31
C GLY A 57 1.71 0.66 -7.82
N GLN A 58 1.62 1.28 -8.98
CA GLN A 58 2.73 2.00 -9.60
C GLN A 58 2.31 3.43 -9.93
N ASN A 59 3.27 4.35 -9.87
CA ASN A 59 3.01 5.75 -10.17
C ASN A 59 3.07 5.98 -11.67
N PHE A 60 1.90 6.17 -12.29
CA PHE A 60 1.77 6.62 -13.67
C PHE A 60 1.39 8.11 -13.68
N ALA A 61 2.19 8.93 -14.35
CA ALA A 61 1.97 10.38 -14.48
C ALA A 61 1.69 10.82 -15.92
N ASP A 62 1.89 9.96 -16.92
CA ASP A 62 1.59 10.25 -18.31
C ASP A 62 0.07 10.13 -18.56
N PRO A 63 -0.60 11.12 -19.13
CA PRO A 63 -2.06 11.11 -19.38
C PRO A 63 -2.57 9.94 -20.23
N LYS A 64 -1.72 9.25 -20.99
CA LYS A 64 -2.10 8.07 -21.77
C LYS A 64 -2.35 6.82 -20.93
N TYR A 65 -2.01 6.82 -19.63
CA TYR A 65 -2.23 5.72 -18.71
C TYR A 65 -3.29 6.09 -17.68
N PHE A 66 -3.94 5.08 -17.12
CA PHE A 66 -4.78 5.28 -15.95
C PHE A 66 -3.93 5.67 -14.74
N TRP A 67 -4.30 6.75 -14.10
CA TRP A 67 -3.73 7.14 -12.82
C TRP A 67 -4.42 6.38 -11.71
N GLY A 68 -3.61 5.81 -10.83
CA GLY A 68 -4.08 5.08 -9.67
C GLY A 68 -4.40 6.00 -8.49
N ARG A 69 -4.73 5.38 -7.37
CA ARG A 69 -5.01 6.08 -6.12
C ARG A 69 -3.74 6.79 -5.61
N PRO A 70 -3.81 8.07 -5.17
CA PRO A 70 -2.63 8.80 -4.72
C PRO A 70 -1.89 8.08 -3.58
N SER A 71 -0.58 8.03 -3.67
CA SER A 71 0.32 7.47 -2.66
C SER A 71 0.95 8.58 -1.83
N ALA A 72 0.99 8.38 -0.50
CA ALA A 72 1.65 9.29 0.44
C ALA A 72 2.96 8.73 0.98
N THR A 73 3.49 7.66 0.39
CA THR A 73 4.79 7.11 0.79
C THR A 73 5.94 8.05 0.42
N SER A 74 7.03 7.99 1.17
CA SER A 74 8.23 8.79 0.96
C SER A 74 9.46 7.87 0.94
N PRO A 75 10.53 8.22 0.18
CA PRO A 75 10.73 9.42 -0.64
C PRO A 75 10.03 9.39 -2.00
N GLN A 76 9.48 8.26 -2.40
CA GLN A 76 8.79 8.07 -3.68
C GLN A 76 7.39 7.48 -3.49
N PRO A 77 6.45 7.73 -4.40
CA PRO A 77 5.15 7.08 -4.39
C PRO A 77 5.27 5.55 -4.52
N TYR A 78 4.33 4.83 -3.89
CA TYR A 78 4.26 3.36 -3.91
C TYR A 78 5.52 2.66 -3.40
N ASN A 79 6.22 3.27 -2.44
CA ASN A 79 7.41 2.68 -1.83
C ASN A 79 7.04 1.53 -0.90
N GLY A 80 7.23 0.29 -1.36
CA GLY A 80 6.93 -0.93 -0.60
C GLY A 80 7.74 -1.11 0.67
N THR A 81 8.89 -0.43 0.80
CA THR A 81 9.72 -0.48 2.02
C THR A 81 9.31 0.55 3.08
N ALA A 82 8.41 1.48 2.72
CA ALA A 82 7.96 2.56 3.59
C ALA A 82 6.46 2.79 3.46
N SER A 83 5.66 1.69 3.55
CA SER A 83 4.20 1.76 3.52
C SER A 83 3.67 2.76 4.55
N SER A 84 2.93 3.76 4.09
CA SER A 84 2.46 4.88 4.92
C SER A 84 1.32 5.62 4.25
N GLY A 85 0.38 6.13 5.06
CA GLY A 85 -0.67 7.06 4.65
C GLY A 85 -0.31 8.50 5.02
N SER A 86 -1.08 9.46 4.51
CA SER A 86 -0.91 10.89 4.85
C SER A 86 -1.24 11.21 6.31
N ASN A 87 -2.11 10.41 6.94
CA ASN A 87 -2.60 10.60 8.31
C ASN A 87 -3.19 11.99 8.61
N LEU A 88 -3.67 12.69 7.56
CA LEU A 88 -4.27 14.00 7.68
C LEU A 88 -5.70 13.88 8.21
N GLY A 89 -5.99 14.51 9.34
CA GLY A 89 -7.34 14.59 9.89
C GLY A 89 -8.23 15.56 9.08
N PRO A 90 -9.58 15.46 9.23
CA PRO A 90 -10.53 16.25 8.45
C PRO A 90 -10.43 17.77 8.68
N LEU A 91 -9.90 18.19 9.82
CA LEU A 91 -9.69 19.61 10.16
C LEU A 91 -8.28 20.11 9.80
N ASN A 92 -7.40 19.25 9.28
CA ASN A 92 -6.06 19.67 8.90
C ASN A 92 -6.11 20.40 7.55
N PRO A 93 -5.65 21.66 7.46
CA PRO A 93 -5.71 22.45 6.22
C PRO A 93 -4.90 21.83 5.07
N ALA A 94 -3.87 21.03 5.36
CA ALA A 94 -3.09 20.35 4.33
C ALA A 94 -3.92 19.30 3.56
N LEU A 95 -5.03 18.77 4.13
CA LEU A 95 -5.87 17.82 3.43
C LEU A 95 -6.61 18.46 2.25
N PRO A 96 -7.40 19.53 2.42
CA PRO A 96 -8.06 20.19 1.30
C PRO A 96 -7.07 20.77 0.28
N ASP A 97 -5.89 21.21 0.69
CA ASP A 97 -4.89 21.72 -0.23
C ASP A 97 -4.30 20.60 -1.09
N ALA A 98 -4.02 19.44 -0.52
CA ALA A 98 -3.60 18.25 -1.27
C ALA A 98 -4.69 17.81 -2.26
N VAL A 99 -5.96 17.80 -1.85
CA VAL A 99 -7.10 17.45 -2.72
C VAL A 99 -7.22 18.44 -3.89
N LYS A 100 -7.14 19.75 -3.61
CA LYS A 100 -7.18 20.79 -4.67
C LYS A 100 -6.04 20.62 -5.68
N GLY A 101 -4.82 20.36 -5.21
CA GLY A 101 -3.66 20.12 -6.09
C GLY A 101 -3.87 18.91 -7.02
N ARG A 102 -4.41 17.80 -6.49
CA ARG A 102 -4.72 16.61 -7.29
C ARG A 102 -5.84 16.85 -8.31
N ILE A 103 -6.89 17.57 -7.93
CA ILE A 103 -7.94 17.98 -8.86
C ILE A 103 -7.37 18.86 -9.98
N ALA A 104 -6.49 19.81 -9.65
CA ALA A 104 -5.85 20.66 -10.64
C ALA A 104 -5.01 19.85 -11.64
N ALA A 105 -4.20 18.91 -11.16
CA ALA A 105 -3.40 18.03 -12.01
C ALA A 105 -4.26 17.16 -12.95
N LEU A 106 -5.36 16.60 -12.45
CA LEU A 106 -6.30 15.83 -13.29
C LEU A 106 -6.96 16.66 -14.37
N ARG A 107 -7.34 17.91 -14.06
CA ARG A 107 -7.92 18.85 -15.03
C ARG A 107 -6.90 19.39 -16.03
N GLU A 108 -5.66 19.50 -15.64
CA GLU A 108 -4.56 19.86 -16.56
C GLU A 108 -4.28 18.73 -17.54
N ALA A 109 -4.34 17.47 -17.07
CA ALA A 109 -4.17 16.30 -17.93
C ALA A 109 -5.31 16.12 -18.94
N ASP A 110 -6.55 16.49 -18.58
CA ASP A 110 -7.74 16.44 -19.44
C ASP A 110 -8.62 17.70 -19.25
N PRO A 111 -8.28 18.81 -19.94
CA PRO A 111 -9.01 20.08 -19.79
C PRO A 111 -10.46 20.04 -20.27
N GLY A 112 -10.81 19.08 -21.13
CA GLY A 112 -12.17 18.90 -21.64
C GLY A 112 -13.13 18.20 -20.68
N ASN A 113 -12.62 17.60 -19.62
CA ASN A 113 -13.39 16.77 -18.71
C ASN A 113 -14.09 17.60 -17.61
N GLY A 114 -15.35 17.89 -17.81
CA GLY A 114 -16.20 18.60 -16.84
C GLY A 114 -16.82 17.72 -15.76
N ARG A 115 -16.52 16.42 -15.72
CA ARG A 115 -17.08 15.48 -14.75
C ARG A 115 -16.59 15.77 -13.32
N ARG A 116 -17.33 15.27 -12.34
CA ARG A 116 -16.87 15.32 -10.94
C ARG A 116 -15.73 14.33 -10.72
N VAL A 117 -14.64 14.80 -10.12
CA VAL A 117 -13.49 13.96 -9.82
C VAL A 117 -13.87 12.93 -8.73
N PRO A 118 -13.69 11.63 -8.96
CA PRO A 118 -13.92 10.58 -7.97
C PRO A 118 -13.01 10.72 -6.75
N ALA A 119 -13.53 10.32 -5.58
CA ALA A 119 -12.83 10.50 -4.30
C ALA A 119 -11.51 9.72 -4.23
N ASP A 120 -11.42 8.57 -4.86
CA ASP A 120 -10.23 7.73 -4.87
C ASP A 120 -9.09 8.28 -5.74
N LEU A 121 -9.35 9.18 -6.68
CA LEU A 121 -8.32 9.91 -7.40
C LEU A 121 -7.74 11.12 -6.61
N VAL A 122 -8.38 11.52 -5.52
CA VAL A 122 -7.95 12.68 -4.74
C VAL A 122 -7.58 12.36 -3.29
N ASN A 123 -8.03 11.23 -2.75
CA ASN A 123 -7.68 10.78 -1.41
C ASN A 123 -6.54 9.76 -1.46
N ALA A 124 -5.47 10.04 -0.72
CA ALA A 124 -4.36 9.11 -0.61
C ALA A 124 -4.77 7.78 0.01
N SER A 125 -4.17 6.70 -0.46
CA SER A 125 -4.28 5.37 0.13
C SER A 125 -3.71 5.37 1.55
N GLY A 126 -4.34 4.60 2.46
CA GLY A 126 -3.84 4.42 3.83
C GLY A 126 -2.53 3.64 3.91
N SER A 127 -2.29 2.74 2.96
CA SER A 127 -1.02 2.01 2.83
C SER A 127 -0.01 2.75 1.94
N GLY A 128 -0.47 3.62 1.05
CA GLY A 128 0.33 4.20 -0.02
C GLY A 128 0.74 3.21 -1.12
N LEU A 129 0.23 1.98 -1.10
CA LEU A 129 0.62 0.90 -2.01
C LEU A 129 -0.55 0.35 -2.83
N ASP A 130 -1.76 0.91 -2.67
CA ASP A 130 -3.00 0.39 -3.24
C ASP A 130 -2.96 0.34 -4.78
N PRO A 131 -3.02 -0.84 -5.41
CA PRO A 131 -2.99 -0.99 -6.87
C PRO A 131 -4.36 -0.76 -7.51
N HIS A 132 -5.42 -0.63 -6.72
CA HIS A 132 -6.79 -0.62 -7.23
C HIS A 132 -7.20 0.75 -7.75
N ILE A 133 -8.06 0.70 -8.74
CA ILE A 133 -8.78 1.86 -9.32
C ILE A 133 -10.27 1.54 -9.30
N SER A 134 -11.11 2.46 -8.85
CA SER A 134 -12.55 2.25 -8.89
C SER A 134 -13.10 2.34 -10.32
N PRO A 135 -14.26 1.70 -10.61
CA PRO A 135 -14.95 1.89 -11.88
C PRO A 135 -15.20 3.38 -12.20
N ALA A 136 -15.59 4.17 -11.17
CA ALA A 136 -15.81 5.61 -11.34
C ALA A 136 -14.52 6.34 -11.70
N ALA A 137 -13.37 5.97 -11.13
CA ALA A 137 -12.08 6.55 -11.48
C ALA A 137 -11.61 6.14 -12.88
N ALA A 138 -11.90 4.91 -13.30
CA ALA A 138 -11.63 4.46 -14.66
C ALA A 138 -12.50 5.21 -15.68
N GLU A 139 -13.81 5.27 -15.44
CA GLU A 139 -14.75 6.01 -16.29
C GLU A 139 -14.45 7.52 -16.39
N TYR A 140 -13.93 8.12 -15.30
CA TYR A 140 -13.52 9.52 -15.29
C TYR A 140 -12.37 9.81 -16.25
N GLN A 141 -11.49 8.85 -16.47
CA GLN A 141 -10.26 8.96 -17.24
C GLN A 141 -10.39 8.48 -18.70
N ILE A 142 -11.61 8.13 -19.16
CA ILE A 142 -11.98 7.77 -20.53
C ILE A 142 -12.74 8.94 -21.18
#